data_4c98d092c4fdc1814380e694ff5e0370
#
_entry.id   4c98d092c4fdc1814380e694ff5e0370
#
_cell.length_a   1.000
_cell.length_b   1.000
_cell.length_c   1.000
_cell.angle_alpha   90.00
_cell.angle_beta   90.00
_cell.angle_gamma   90.00
#
_symmetry.space_group_name_H-M   'P 1'
#
loop_
_entity.id
_entity.type
_entity.pdbx_description
1 polymer ?
#
loop_
_entity_poly.entity_id
_entity_poly.type
_entity_poly.pdbx_seq_one_letter_code
_entity_poly.pdbx_strand_id
1 'polypeptide(L)'
;YTVTPDIWTNGPAAIHVTATDPEPEDGYAPSGVKSITLPDGTVVDGDAADFTVSVNGTYDFIITDNGGNTATLHAEVGNVDAARPTVDFHFEPLDGGDRTIITEYGKTEYYNYDIIMNASAGDVGSGIERYEYKAGDGEWTVFDPADPPKFTEEQIVHIVVRVWDVAGNVSEEKARDIVLDKTPPTASHTLTPGKDGKVNINLGTDGSICGVQSITRPDGSVAYGVDTLV
;
A
#
# COMPACT_ATOMS: atom_id res chain seq x y z
N TYR A 1 0.88 34.11 -12.51
CA TYR A 1 1.67 32.88 -12.62
C TYR A 1 0.78 31.67 -12.76
N THR A 2 1.34 30.58 -13.26
CA THR A 2 0.72 29.25 -13.30
C THR A 2 1.71 28.20 -12.75
N VAL A 3 1.17 27.12 -12.18
CA VAL A 3 1.95 25.98 -11.71
C VAL A 3 1.58 24.76 -12.56
N THR A 4 2.57 24.01 -13.02
CA THR A 4 2.37 22.82 -13.85
C THR A 4 3.17 21.63 -13.31
N PRO A 5 2.55 20.45 -13.09
CA PRO A 5 1.11 20.19 -13.28
C PRO A 5 0.25 20.95 -12.24
N ASP A 6 -1.04 21.15 -12.55
CA ASP A 6 -2.04 21.76 -11.65
C ASP A 6 -2.73 20.72 -10.73
N ILE A 7 -2.34 19.46 -10.87
CA ILE A 7 -2.76 18.32 -10.03
C ILE A 7 -1.60 17.86 -9.14
N TRP A 8 -1.88 17.02 -8.15
CA TRP A 8 -0.85 16.39 -7.34
C TRP A 8 0.19 15.66 -8.19
N THR A 9 1.46 15.76 -7.81
CA THR A 9 2.58 15.14 -8.52
C THR A 9 3.64 14.64 -7.54
N ASN A 10 4.22 13.48 -7.84
CA ASN A 10 5.39 12.95 -7.13
C ASN A 10 6.73 13.44 -7.73
N GLY A 11 6.64 14.23 -8.78
CA GLY A 11 7.77 14.89 -9.43
C GLY A 11 7.82 16.39 -9.13
N PRO A 12 8.79 17.11 -9.73
CA PRO A 12 8.89 18.55 -9.60
C PRO A 12 7.73 19.28 -10.30
N ALA A 13 7.37 20.45 -9.78
CA ALA A 13 6.44 21.37 -10.41
C ALA A 13 7.19 22.55 -11.04
N ALA A 14 6.69 23.07 -12.17
CA ALA A 14 7.19 24.26 -12.82
C ALA A 14 6.28 25.45 -12.52
N ILE A 15 6.85 26.56 -12.09
CA ILE A 15 6.19 27.85 -11.94
C ILE A 15 6.51 28.66 -13.18
N HIS A 16 5.49 29.00 -13.96
CA HIS A 16 5.59 29.91 -15.10
C HIS A 16 5.10 31.29 -14.71
N VAL A 17 5.97 32.29 -14.78
CA VAL A 17 5.67 33.67 -14.43
C VAL A 17 5.63 34.49 -15.71
N THR A 18 4.59 35.33 -15.86
CA THR A 18 4.52 36.39 -16.86
C THR A 18 4.25 37.71 -16.14
N ALA A 19 4.90 38.78 -16.58
CA ALA A 19 4.82 40.10 -16.00
C ALA A 19 4.43 41.13 -17.07
N THR A 20 3.75 42.17 -16.62
CA THR A 20 3.43 43.35 -17.46
C THR A 20 3.74 44.60 -16.67
N ASP A 21 4.19 45.64 -17.37
CA ASP A 21 4.33 46.97 -16.82
C ASP A 21 3.05 47.77 -17.20
N PRO A 22 2.20 48.19 -16.25
CA PRO A 22 0.93 48.84 -16.53
C PRO A 22 1.15 50.26 -17.11
N GLU A 23 0.22 50.70 -17.97
CA GLU A 23 0.22 52.08 -18.45
C GLU A 23 0.02 53.05 -17.28
N PRO A 24 0.84 54.13 -17.20
CA PRO A 24 0.63 55.19 -16.21
C PRO A 24 -0.65 55.95 -16.46
N GLU A 25 -1.28 56.54 -15.43
CA GLU A 25 -2.55 57.29 -15.52
C GLU A 25 -2.46 58.54 -16.40
N ASP A 26 -1.24 59.05 -16.64
CA ASP A 26 -0.99 60.25 -17.46
C ASP A 26 -0.93 59.97 -18.97
N GLY A 27 -1.12 58.69 -19.40
CA GLY A 27 -1.19 58.31 -20.82
C GLY A 27 0.16 58.21 -21.51
N TYR A 28 1.29 58.22 -20.78
CA TYR A 28 2.61 57.90 -21.36
C TYR A 28 2.73 56.40 -21.49
N ALA A 29 3.49 55.95 -22.49
CA ALA A 29 3.80 54.52 -22.64
C ALA A 29 4.59 53.99 -21.46
N PRO A 30 4.23 52.77 -20.98
CA PRO A 30 5.00 52.12 -19.92
C PRO A 30 6.43 51.88 -20.33
N SER A 31 7.36 51.80 -19.33
CA SER A 31 8.77 51.57 -19.61
C SER A 31 9.03 50.15 -20.08
N GLY A 32 8.12 49.22 -19.82
CA GLY A 32 8.20 47.79 -20.11
C GLY A 32 9.00 47.03 -19.07
N VAL A 33 8.72 45.73 -18.98
CA VAL A 33 9.44 44.81 -18.09
C VAL A 33 10.86 44.61 -18.58
N LYS A 34 11.84 44.76 -17.71
CA LYS A 34 13.24 44.54 -17.98
C LYS A 34 13.67 43.12 -17.69
N SER A 35 13.34 42.63 -16.49
CA SER A 35 13.80 41.33 -16.03
C SER A 35 12.94 40.77 -14.88
N ILE A 36 13.03 39.47 -14.68
CA ILE A 36 12.48 38.73 -13.54
C ILE A 36 13.64 38.07 -12.81
N THR A 37 13.82 38.38 -11.51
CA THR A 37 14.76 37.68 -10.64
C THR A 37 14.05 36.49 -10.01
N LEU A 38 14.58 35.29 -10.21
CA LEU A 38 14.06 34.01 -9.69
C LEU A 38 14.36 33.85 -8.21
N PRO A 39 13.69 32.91 -7.52
CA PRO A 39 13.91 32.62 -6.08
C PRO A 39 15.36 32.24 -5.71
N ASP A 40 16.13 31.71 -6.64
CA ASP A 40 17.54 31.34 -6.47
C ASP A 40 18.51 32.51 -6.74
N GLY A 41 17.98 33.70 -7.08
CA GLY A 41 18.75 34.89 -7.43
C GLY A 41 19.16 35.00 -8.90
N THR A 42 18.83 34.03 -9.72
CA THR A 42 19.06 34.11 -11.20
C THR A 42 18.20 35.20 -11.79
N VAL A 43 18.80 36.02 -12.66
CA VAL A 43 18.08 37.09 -13.39
C VAL A 43 17.81 36.64 -14.82
N VAL A 44 16.55 36.68 -15.23
CA VAL A 44 16.05 36.38 -16.56
C VAL A 44 15.61 37.69 -17.21
N ASP A 45 16.18 38.07 -18.36
CA ASP A 45 15.77 39.25 -19.10
C ASP A 45 14.42 39.00 -19.79
N GLY A 46 13.56 40.03 -19.78
CA GLY A 46 12.22 39.97 -20.39
C GLY A 46 11.10 39.83 -19.38
N ASP A 47 9.94 39.51 -19.91
CA ASP A 47 8.66 39.54 -19.21
C ASP A 47 8.09 38.15 -18.82
N ALA A 48 8.87 37.09 -19.09
CA ALA A 48 8.46 35.71 -18.76
C ALA A 48 9.66 34.91 -18.22
N ALA A 49 9.39 34.03 -17.26
CA ALA A 49 10.39 33.14 -16.69
C ALA A 49 9.76 31.84 -16.17
N ASP A 50 10.52 30.75 -16.23
CA ASP A 50 10.18 29.45 -15.64
C ASP A 50 11.10 29.11 -14.47
N PHE A 51 10.54 28.53 -13.42
CA PHE A 51 11.29 28.05 -12.27
C PHE A 51 10.76 26.71 -11.78
N THR A 52 11.63 25.73 -11.61
CA THR A 52 11.25 24.38 -11.20
C THR A 52 11.52 24.17 -9.72
N VAL A 53 10.54 23.58 -9.01
CA VAL A 53 10.58 23.30 -7.58
C VAL A 53 10.19 21.86 -7.27
N SER A 54 10.77 21.30 -6.21
CA SER A 54 10.48 19.93 -5.75
C SER A 54 9.88 19.88 -4.36
N VAL A 55 9.55 21.04 -3.79
CA VAL A 55 9.02 21.18 -2.42
C VAL A 55 7.88 22.18 -2.45
N ASN A 56 6.85 21.93 -1.66
CA ASN A 56 5.75 22.87 -1.46
C ASN A 56 6.25 24.10 -0.70
N GLY A 57 5.76 25.28 -1.06
CA GLY A 57 6.15 26.55 -0.42
C GLY A 57 5.74 27.76 -1.22
N THR A 58 6.12 28.92 -0.72
CA THR A 58 5.97 30.20 -1.40
C THR A 58 7.32 30.61 -2.01
N TYR A 59 7.29 31.00 -3.26
CA TYR A 59 8.46 31.34 -4.05
C TYR A 59 8.35 32.79 -4.54
N ASP A 60 9.33 33.62 -4.18
CA ASP A 60 9.34 35.05 -4.45
C ASP A 60 10.09 35.37 -5.75
N PHE A 61 9.41 36.05 -6.68
CA PHE A 61 9.98 36.55 -7.90
C PHE A 61 9.99 38.09 -7.83
N ILE A 62 11.12 38.71 -8.19
CA ILE A 62 11.24 40.18 -8.25
C ILE A 62 11.19 40.60 -9.70
N ILE A 63 10.14 41.32 -10.09
CA ILE A 63 9.96 41.90 -11.40
C ILE A 63 10.56 43.30 -11.40
N THR A 64 11.42 43.61 -12.38
CA THR A 64 12.06 44.92 -12.55
C THR A 64 11.68 45.50 -13.90
N ASP A 65 11.22 46.75 -13.94
CA ASP A 65 10.96 47.49 -15.18
C ASP A 65 12.22 48.19 -15.72
N ASN A 66 12.13 48.77 -16.93
CA ASN A 66 13.23 49.53 -17.51
C ASN A 66 13.51 50.87 -16.82
N GLY A 67 12.57 51.38 -16.01
CA GLY A 67 12.73 52.54 -15.12
C GLY A 67 13.48 52.24 -13.84
N GLY A 68 13.65 50.93 -13.48
CA GLY A 68 14.32 50.47 -12.27
C GLY A 68 13.34 50.25 -11.11
N ASN A 69 12.04 50.37 -11.29
CA ASN A 69 11.07 50.01 -10.25
C ASN A 69 10.93 48.51 -10.11
N THR A 70 10.57 48.03 -8.93
CA THR A 70 10.45 46.62 -8.63
C THR A 70 9.11 46.26 -8.00
N ALA A 71 8.61 45.07 -8.33
CA ALA A 71 7.46 44.42 -7.68
C ALA A 71 7.83 43.00 -7.28
N THR A 72 7.25 42.48 -6.21
CA THR A 72 7.44 41.09 -5.78
C THR A 72 6.16 40.30 -6.06
N LEU A 73 6.30 39.18 -6.75
CA LEU A 73 5.27 38.15 -6.93
C LEU A 73 5.54 37.01 -5.96
N HIS A 74 4.55 36.65 -5.17
CA HIS A 74 4.57 35.45 -4.30
C HIS A 74 3.83 34.33 -5.00
N ALA A 75 4.54 33.32 -5.47
CA ALA A 75 3.93 32.14 -6.11
C ALA A 75 3.85 30.98 -5.12
N GLU A 76 2.66 30.45 -4.92
CA GLU A 76 2.43 29.31 -4.02
C GLU A 76 2.39 28.00 -4.79
N VAL A 77 3.12 26.98 -4.29
CA VAL A 77 3.09 25.60 -4.74
C VAL A 77 2.68 24.72 -3.56
N GLY A 78 1.65 23.92 -3.74
CA GLY A 78 1.08 23.09 -2.67
C GLY A 78 0.70 21.68 -3.14
N ASN A 79 1.13 21.26 -4.33
CA ASN A 79 0.70 20.04 -4.99
C ASN A 79 1.85 19.06 -5.31
N VAL A 80 3.01 19.22 -4.66
CA VAL A 80 4.13 18.28 -4.75
C VAL A 80 4.08 17.33 -3.55
N ASP A 81 4.08 16.03 -3.83
CA ASP A 81 4.12 14.99 -2.81
C ASP A 81 4.99 13.82 -3.30
N ALA A 82 6.20 13.73 -2.78
CA ALA A 82 7.14 12.64 -3.08
C ALA A 82 7.17 11.58 -1.97
N ALA A 83 6.35 11.71 -0.92
CA ALA A 83 6.27 10.75 0.16
C ALA A 83 5.51 9.51 -0.30
N ARG A 84 5.98 8.32 0.12
CA ARG A 84 5.24 7.08 -0.13
C ARG A 84 4.19 6.87 0.94
N PRO A 85 2.97 6.44 0.59
CA PRO A 85 1.99 6.02 1.57
C PRO A 85 2.45 4.75 2.30
N THR A 86 1.85 4.48 3.44
CA THR A 86 2.04 3.27 4.23
C THR A 86 0.79 2.41 4.18
N VAL A 87 0.96 1.07 4.29
CA VAL A 87 -0.16 0.13 4.36
C VAL A 87 0.14 -0.97 5.36
N ASP A 88 -0.89 -1.46 6.04
CA ASP A 88 -0.90 -2.71 6.77
C ASP A 88 -2.24 -3.42 6.56
N PHE A 89 -2.29 -4.76 6.77
CA PHE A 89 -3.50 -5.53 6.64
C PHE A 89 -3.48 -6.76 7.56
N HIS A 90 -4.68 -7.27 7.88
CA HIS A 90 -4.89 -8.46 8.69
C HIS A 90 -6.16 -9.17 8.24
N PHE A 91 -6.33 -10.40 8.72
CA PHE A 91 -7.53 -11.20 8.43
C PHE A 91 -8.38 -11.34 9.69
N GLU A 92 -9.70 -11.33 9.49
CA GLU A 92 -10.70 -11.55 10.52
C GLU A 92 -11.73 -12.58 10.06
N PRO A 93 -12.46 -13.24 10.99
CA PRO A 93 -13.59 -14.10 10.61
C PRO A 93 -14.65 -13.31 9.84
N LEU A 94 -15.10 -13.85 8.70
CA LEU A 94 -16.13 -13.21 7.87
C LEU A 94 -17.47 -13.06 8.60
N ASP A 95 -17.78 -13.94 9.54
CA ASP A 95 -19.00 -13.91 10.36
C ASP A 95 -18.91 -12.99 11.58
N GLY A 96 -17.79 -12.28 11.78
CA GLY A 96 -17.55 -11.39 12.92
C GLY A 96 -17.36 -12.10 14.25
N GLY A 97 -17.18 -13.43 14.25
CA GLY A 97 -16.93 -14.21 15.46
C GLY A 97 -15.55 -13.93 16.06
N ASP A 98 -15.45 -14.01 17.39
CA ASP A 98 -14.15 -13.95 18.08
C ASP A 98 -13.47 -15.33 17.99
N ARG A 99 -12.64 -15.52 16.96
CA ARG A 99 -11.86 -16.74 16.73
C ARG A 99 -10.40 -16.36 16.59
N THR A 100 -9.59 -17.01 17.40
CA THR A 100 -8.14 -16.84 17.34
C THR A 100 -7.59 -17.61 16.13
N ILE A 101 -6.58 -17.08 15.48
CA ILE A 101 -5.73 -17.78 14.49
C ILE A 101 -5.28 -19.11 15.11
N ILE A 102 -5.58 -20.21 14.43
CA ILE A 102 -5.39 -21.55 15.01
C ILE A 102 -3.92 -21.87 15.21
N THR A 103 -3.04 -21.34 14.32
CA THR A 103 -1.60 -21.53 14.47
C THR A 103 -0.85 -20.55 13.57
N GLU A 104 0.05 -19.76 14.14
CA GLU A 104 1.06 -19.04 13.41
C GLU A 104 2.33 -19.91 13.37
N TYR A 105 2.62 -20.49 12.20
CA TYR A 105 3.88 -21.22 11.98
C TYR A 105 4.78 -20.34 11.11
N GLY A 106 5.70 -19.64 11.74
CA GLY A 106 6.55 -18.67 11.04
C GLY A 106 5.76 -17.43 10.59
N LYS A 107 5.57 -17.28 9.27
CA LYS A 107 4.78 -16.18 8.66
C LYS A 107 3.46 -16.66 8.05
N THR A 108 3.09 -17.92 8.23
CA THR A 108 1.88 -18.52 7.66
C THR A 108 0.77 -18.55 8.69
N GLU A 109 -0.38 -18.03 8.33
CA GLU A 109 -1.57 -17.98 9.16
C GLU A 109 -2.57 -19.06 8.71
N TYR A 110 -3.10 -19.86 9.65
CA TYR A 110 -4.00 -20.99 9.36
C TYR A 110 -5.41 -20.71 9.85
N TYR A 111 -6.39 -20.89 8.98
CA TYR A 111 -7.80 -20.63 9.25
C TYR A 111 -8.65 -21.85 8.87
N ASN A 112 -9.61 -22.21 9.73
CA ASN A 112 -10.62 -23.25 9.45
C ASN A 112 -12.03 -22.66 9.24
N TYR A 113 -12.12 -21.38 8.90
CA TYR A 113 -13.35 -20.62 8.67
C TYR A 113 -13.10 -19.57 7.57
N ASP A 114 -14.20 -19.05 7.02
CA ASP A 114 -14.14 -17.98 6.04
C ASP A 114 -13.58 -16.70 6.64
N ILE A 115 -12.72 -16.02 5.89
CA ILE A 115 -12.02 -14.81 6.36
C ILE A 115 -12.24 -13.62 5.42
N ILE A 116 -12.11 -12.44 6.01
CA ILE A 116 -12.13 -11.16 5.32
C ILE A 116 -10.80 -10.44 5.57
N MET A 117 -10.26 -9.78 4.52
CA MET A 117 -9.00 -9.06 4.61
C MET A 117 -9.26 -7.58 4.86
N ASN A 118 -8.98 -7.10 6.06
CA ASN A 118 -9.06 -5.68 6.39
C ASN A 118 -7.70 -5.01 6.17
N ALA A 119 -7.69 -3.86 5.50
CA ALA A 119 -6.50 -3.09 5.25
C ALA A 119 -6.66 -1.65 5.76
N SER A 120 -5.56 -1.08 6.22
CA SER A 120 -5.46 0.32 6.63
C SER A 120 -4.24 0.96 5.98
N ALA A 121 -4.37 2.22 5.61
CA ALA A 121 -3.28 2.97 5.00
C ALA A 121 -3.20 4.38 5.58
N GLY A 122 -2.02 4.98 5.48
CA GLY A 122 -1.77 6.37 5.85
C GLY A 122 -0.87 7.05 4.84
N ASP A 123 -1.16 8.32 4.59
CA ASP A 123 -0.37 9.21 3.78
C ASP A 123 -0.28 10.59 4.41
N VAL A 124 0.81 11.31 4.17
CA VAL A 124 1.08 12.63 4.79
C VAL A 124 0.84 13.79 3.82
N GLY A 125 0.70 13.51 2.53
CA GLY A 125 0.62 14.55 1.50
C GLY A 125 -0.71 14.55 0.75
N SER A 126 -0.71 13.91 -0.42
CA SER A 126 -1.82 13.94 -1.37
C SER A 126 -3.02 13.08 -0.98
N GLY A 127 -2.86 12.16 -0.01
CA GLY A 127 -3.88 11.21 0.43
C GLY A 127 -3.90 9.93 -0.39
N ILE A 128 -4.63 8.92 0.11
CA ILE A 128 -4.73 7.61 -0.54
C ILE A 128 -5.68 7.67 -1.73
N GLU A 129 -5.21 7.21 -2.90
CA GLU A 129 -6.03 7.09 -4.11
C GLU A 129 -6.73 5.72 -4.18
N ARG A 130 -5.96 4.61 -4.01
CA ARG A 130 -6.51 3.26 -4.16
C ARG A 130 -5.73 2.21 -3.40
N TYR A 131 -6.43 1.13 -3.07
CA TYR A 131 -5.89 -0.09 -2.50
C TYR A 131 -5.84 -1.17 -3.56
N GLU A 132 -4.76 -1.94 -3.60
CA GLU A 132 -4.58 -3.07 -4.49
C GLU A 132 -4.08 -4.29 -3.72
N TYR A 133 -4.59 -5.47 -4.09
CA TYR A 133 -4.07 -6.73 -3.60
C TYR A 133 -3.81 -7.70 -4.74
N LYS A 134 -2.98 -8.68 -4.49
CA LYS A 134 -2.69 -9.79 -5.37
C LYS A 134 -2.71 -11.09 -4.57
N ALA A 135 -3.37 -12.13 -5.10
CA ALA A 135 -3.44 -13.46 -4.52
C ALA A 135 -2.63 -14.45 -5.39
N GLY A 136 -1.59 -15.04 -4.83
CA GLY A 136 -0.65 -15.91 -5.54
C GLY A 136 -0.02 -15.21 -6.74
N ASP A 137 0.01 -15.90 -7.87
CA ASP A 137 0.53 -15.38 -9.15
C ASP A 137 -0.51 -14.59 -9.96
N GLY A 138 -1.66 -14.24 -9.33
CA GLY A 138 -2.72 -13.47 -9.98
C GLY A 138 -2.34 -12.03 -10.29
N GLU A 139 -3.23 -11.32 -10.97
CA GLU A 139 -3.09 -9.90 -11.28
C GLU A 139 -3.44 -9.01 -10.08
N TRP A 140 -2.92 -7.79 -10.09
CA TRP A 140 -3.31 -6.78 -9.11
C TRP A 140 -4.77 -6.39 -9.26
N THR A 141 -5.52 -6.47 -8.17
CA THR A 141 -6.95 -6.17 -8.11
C THR A 141 -7.18 -4.99 -7.17
N VAL A 142 -7.86 -3.96 -7.67
CA VAL A 142 -8.29 -2.82 -6.85
C VAL A 142 -9.46 -3.25 -5.96
N PHE A 143 -9.47 -2.80 -4.71
CA PHE A 143 -10.57 -3.05 -3.77
C PHE A 143 -10.91 -1.82 -2.94
N ASP A 144 -12.14 -1.77 -2.46
CA ASP A 144 -12.60 -0.78 -1.51
C ASP A 144 -12.39 -1.31 -0.07
N PRO A 145 -11.66 -0.60 0.80
CA PRO A 145 -11.51 -1.01 2.19
C PRO A 145 -12.84 -1.05 2.98
N ALA A 146 -13.91 -0.43 2.47
CA ALA A 146 -15.26 -0.54 3.03
C ALA A 146 -16.00 -1.83 2.60
N ASP A 147 -15.60 -2.48 1.49
CA ASP A 147 -16.05 -3.82 1.07
C ASP A 147 -14.84 -4.67 0.71
N PRO A 148 -14.07 -5.11 1.71
CA PRO A 148 -12.79 -5.76 1.52
C PRO A 148 -12.91 -7.18 0.96
N PRO A 149 -11.82 -7.73 0.37
CA PRO A 149 -11.77 -9.06 -0.18
C PRO A 149 -12.10 -10.16 0.84
N LYS A 150 -12.88 -11.16 0.40
CA LYS A 150 -13.33 -12.31 1.19
C LYS A 150 -12.71 -13.58 0.62
N PHE A 151 -12.25 -14.46 1.50
CA PHE A 151 -11.66 -15.74 1.14
C PHE A 151 -12.52 -16.85 1.77
N THR A 152 -13.20 -17.60 0.91
CA THR A 152 -14.17 -18.63 1.31
C THR A 152 -13.84 -20.02 0.77
N GLU A 153 -12.93 -20.12 -0.19
CA GLU A 153 -12.49 -21.39 -0.74
C GLU A 153 -11.24 -21.92 -0.02
N GLU A 154 -11.16 -23.22 0.19
CA GLU A 154 -9.96 -23.85 0.74
C GLU A 154 -8.77 -23.67 -0.18
N GLN A 155 -7.67 -23.09 0.35
CA GLN A 155 -6.50 -22.73 -0.44
C GLN A 155 -5.27 -22.47 0.41
N ILE A 156 -4.12 -22.58 -0.22
CA ILE A 156 -2.85 -22.05 0.26
C ILE A 156 -2.49 -20.90 -0.67
N VAL A 157 -2.39 -19.69 -0.15
CA VAL A 157 -2.17 -18.52 -0.99
C VAL A 157 -1.29 -17.46 -0.32
N HIS A 158 -0.43 -16.87 -1.12
CA HIS A 158 0.39 -15.71 -0.77
C HIS A 158 -0.38 -14.44 -1.13
N ILE A 159 -0.74 -13.63 -0.15
CA ILE A 159 -1.45 -12.37 -0.34
C ILE A 159 -0.47 -11.22 -0.21
N VAL A 160 -0.46 -10.33 -1.20
CA VAL A 160 0.32 -9.10 -1.20
C VAL A 160 -0.61 -7.91 -1.33
N VAL A 161 -0.36 -6.87 -0.54
CA VAL A 161 -1.16 -5.62 -0.55
C VAL A 161 -0.22 -4.43 -0.76
N ARG A 162 -0.67 -3.46 -1.54
CA ARG A 162 -0.07 -2.14 -1.71
C ARG A 162 -1.13 -1.07 -1.87
N VAL A 163 -0.75 0.17 -1.67
CA VAL A 163 -1.61 1.35 -1.89
C VAL A 163 -0.90 2.40 -2.71
N TRP A 164 -1.68 3.19 -3.41
CA TRP A 164 -1.22 4.35 -4.16
C TRP A 164 -1.80 5.62 -3.54
N ASP A 165 -1.02 6.69 -3.54
CA ASP A 165 -1.50 8.02 -3.24
C ASP A 165 -1.98 8.75 -4.50
N VAL A 166 -2.57 9.93 -4.32
CA VAL A 166 -3.09 10.75 -5.42
C VAL A 166 -1.97 11.36 -6.26
N ALA A 167 -0.77 11.54 -5.70
CA ALA A 167 0.40 12.03 -6.42
C ALA A 167 1.08 10.95 -7.30
N GLY A 168 0.69 9.67 -7.14
CA GLY A 168 1.21 8.54 -7.90
C GLY A 168 2.41 7.84 -7.25
N ASN A 169 2.66 8.03 -5.92
CA ASN A 169 3.60 7.18 -5.22
C ASN A 169 2.92 5.87 -4.79
N VAL A 170 3.71 4.81 -4.69
CA VAL A 170 3.25 3.49 -4.23
C VAL A 170 3.95 3.10 -2.94
N SER A 171 3.19 2.50 -2.00
CA SER A 171 3.73 1.98 -0.75
C SER A 171 4.75 0.85 -0.97
N GLU A 172 5.48 0.49 0.08
CA GLU A 172 6.09 -0.83 0.13
C GLU A 172 5.00 -1.90 0.17
N GLU A 173 5.28 -3.04 -0.46
CA GLU A 173 4.39 -4.19 -0.45
C GLU A 173 4.40 -4.86 0.93
N LYS A 174 3.21 -5.20 1.43
CA LYS A 174 3.04 -6.05 2.60
C LYS A 174 2.51 -7.40 2.16
N ALA A 175 3.04 -8.47 2.74
CA ALA A 175 2.69 -9.83 2.34
C ALA A 175 2.40 -10.73 3.54
N ARG A 176 1.44 -11.67 3.37
CA ARG A 176 1.11 -12.74 4.30
C ARG A 176 0.80 -14.02 3.55
N ASP A 177 1.24 -15.14 4.11
CA ASP A 177 0.87 -16.47 3.63
C ASP A 177 -0.30 -16.98 4.46
N ILE A 178 -1.37 -17.40 3.80
CA ILE A 178 -2.54 -17.98 4.46
C ILE A 178 -2.83 -19.40 3.97
N VAL A 179 -3.30 -20.23 4.87
CA VAL A 179 -3.88 -21.55 4.60
C VAL A 179 -5.29 -21.55 5.11
N LEU A 180 -6.25 -21.61 4.18
CA LEU A 180 -7.66 -21.78 4.49
C LEU A 180 -8.03 -23.25 4.29
N ASP A 181 -8.22 -23.97 5.40
CA ASP A 181 -8.49 -25.41 5.44
C ASP A 181 -9.64 -25.68 6.41
N LYS A 182 -10.79 -26.00 5.88
CA LYS A 182 -12.04 -26.25 6.64
C LYS A 182 -12.40 -27.73 6.72
N THR A 183 -11.65 -28.58 6.02
CA THR A 183 -11.90 -30.02 5.95
C THR A 183 -11.29 -30.73 7.15
N PRO A 184 -12.09 -31.39 8.02
CA PRO A 184 -11.55 -32.17 9.13
C PRO A 184 -10.70 -33.34 8.65
N PRO A 185 -9.64 -33.73 9.38
CA PRO A 185 -8.84 -34.90 9.04
C PRO A 185 -9.66 -36.18 9.21
N THR A 186 -9.31 -37.19 8.44
CA THR A 186 -9.87 -38.54 8.57
C THR A 186 -8.82 -39.49 9.18
N ALA A 187 -9.28 -40.55 9.83
CA ALA A 187 -8.42 -41.60 10.36
C ALA A 187 -8.90 -42.99 9.95
N SER A 188 -7.94 -43.85 9.67
CA SER A 188 -8.16 -45.26 9.42
C SER A 188 -7.23 -46.11 10.32
N HIS A 189 -7.54 -47.38 10.49
CA HIS A 189 -6.66 -48.28 11.23
C HIS A 189 -6.58 -49.67 10.57
N THR A 190 -5.46 -50.30 10.76
CA THR A 190 -5.30 -51.70 10.44
C THR A 190 -4.76 -52.44 11.67
N LEU A 191 -5.25 -53.68 11.84
CA LEU A 191 -4.81 -54.55 12.92
C LEU A 191 -3.86 -55.62 12.35
N THR A 192 -2.71 -55.79 12.99
CA THR A 192 -1.75 -56.83 12.62
C THR A 192 -1.35 -57.66 13.83
N PRO A 193 -1.17 -59.02 13.70
CA PRO A 193 -0.72 -59.81 14.81
C PRO A 193 0.66 -59.32 15.32
N GLY A 194 0.71 -59.03 16.61
CA GLY A 194 1.98 -58.73 17.31
C GLY A 194 2.58 -59.95 17.94
N LYS A 195 3.73 -59.77 18.60
CA LYS A 195 4.38 -60.83 19.39
C LYS A 195 3.64 -61.02 20.72
N ASP A 196 3.74 -62.23 21.26
CA ASP A 196 3.23 -62.55 22.60
C ASP A 196 1.71 -62.37 22.80
N GLY A 197 0.94 -62.66 21.75
CA GLY A 197 -0.56 -62.51 21.82
C GLY A 197 -1.09 -61.09 21.81
N LYS A 198 -0.23 -60.12 21.53
CA LYS A 198 -0.63 -58.71 21.33
C LYS A 198 -1.10 -58.47 19.90
N VAL A 199 -1.81 -57.39 19.70
CA VAL A 199 -2.22 -56.88 18.39
C VAL A 199 -1.61 -55.50 18.22
N ASN A 200 -0.96 -55.29 17.08
CA ASN A 200 -0.49 -53.97 16.70
C ASN A 200 -1.61 -53.22 15.98
N ILE A 201 -1.85 -52.01 16.40
CA ILE A 201 -2.79 -51.11 15.74
C ILE A 201 -1.96 -50.11 14.93
N ASN A 202 -2.09 -50.15 13.62
CA ASN A 202 -1.48 -49.18 12.73
C ASN A 202 -2.58 -48.14 12.39
N LEU A 203 -2.31 -46.88 12.73
CA LEU A 203 -3.19 -45.78 12.41
C LEU A 203 -2.70 -45.08 11.15
N GLY A 204 -3.59 -44.95 10.15
CA GLY A 204 -3.40 -44.09 9.01
C GLY A 204 -4.25 -42.84 9.17
N THR A 205 -3.73 -41.71 8.78
CA THR A 205 -4.45 -40.44 8.78
C THR A 205 -4.40 -39.84 7.40
N ASP A 206 -5.48 -39.19 7.00
CA ASP A 206 -5.53 -38.35 5.82
C ASP A 206 -6.00 -36.98 6.30
N GLY A 207 -5.13 -36.01 6.17
CA GLY A 207 -5.44 -34.59 6.43
C GLY A 207 -5.73 -33.91 5.12
N SER A 208 -6.48 -32.85 5.19
CA SER A 208 -6.73 -31.95 4.09
C SER A 208 -5.47 -31.19 3.64
N ILE A 209 -5.59 -29.96 3.21
CA ILE A 209 -4.48 -29.17 2.65
C ILE A 209 -3.31 -29.00 3.63
N CYS A 210 -3.57 -28.88 4.93
CA CYS A 210 -2.51 -28.67 5.94
C CYS A 210 -2.08 -29.90 6.70
N GLY A 211 -2.65 -31.07 6.38
CA GLY A 211 -2.28 -32.36 6.99
C GLY A 211 -2.75 -32.51 8.43
N VAL A 212 -2.22 -33.53 9.14
CA VAL A 212 -2.60 -33.85 10.50
C VAL A 212 -1.52 -33.38 11.48
N GLN A 213 -1.90 -32.52 12.43
CA GLN A 213 -0.98 -31.99 13.42
C GLN A 213 -0.59 -33.04 14.48
N SER A 214 -1.56 -33.77 14.99
CA SER A 214 -1.36 -34.73 16.06
C SER A 214 -2.45 -35.80 16.14
N ILE A 215 -2.09 -36.91 16.79
CA ILE A 215 -3.00 -37.99 17.16
C ILE A 215 -2.91 -38.19 18.68
N THR A 216 -4.04 -38.13 19.38
CA THR A 216 -4.13 -38.50 20.79
C THR A 216 -4.47 -39.98 20.91
N ARG A 217 -3.64 -40.74 21.62
CA ARG A 217 -3.83 -42.18 21.87
C ARG A 217 -4.81 -42.40 23.02
N PRO A 218 -5.38 -43.62 23.13
CA PRO A 218 -6.29 -43.95 24.23
C PRO A 218 -5.73 -43.80 25.65
N ASP A 219 -4.40 -43.86 25.80
CA ASP A 219 -3.68 -43.66 27.08
C ASP A 219 -3.45 -42.15 27.36
N GLY A 220 -3.94 -41.25 26.48
CA GLY A 220 -3.77 -39.81 26.61
C GLY A 220 -2.45 -39.27 26.08
N SER A 221 -1.55 -40.12 25.61
CA SER A 221 -0.30 -39.65 24.97
C SER A 221 -0.57 -39.06 23.59
N VAL A 222 0.20 -38.04 23.20
CA VAL A 222 0.07 -37.34 21.92
C VAL A 222 1.25 -37.66 21.01
N ALA A 223 0.94 -38.03 19.78
CA ALA A 223 1.93 -38.18 18.72
C ALA A 223 1.76 -37.05 17.71
N TYR A 224 2.87 -36.41 17.32
CA TYR A 224 2.91 -35.30 16.35
C TYR A 224 3.48 -35.78 15.01
N GLY A 225 2.93 -35.21 13.93
CA GLY A 225 3.35 -35.52 12.55
C GLY A 225 2.52 -36.61 11.88
N VAL A 226 2.67 -36.71 10.57
CA VAL A 226 1.99 -37.68 9.70
C VAL A 226 2.67 -39.04 9.86
N ASP A 227 1.92 -40.13 9.96
CA ASP A 227 2.40 -41.53 10.07
C ASP A 227 3.14 -41.87 11.38
N THR A 228 2.40 -42.01 12.43
CA THR A 228 2.91 -42.63 13.66
C THR A 228 2.46 -44.09 13.76
N LEU A 229 3.41 -45.02 13.69
CA LEU A 229 3.27 -46.38 14.18
C LEU A 229 3.01 -46.36 15.69
N VAL A 230 1.91 -46.90 16.14
CA VAL A 230 1.58 -47.07 17.57
C VAL A 230 1.74 -48.52 17.99
#